data_d3860ed85f6bf8829160e4e26780217d
#
_entry.id   d3860ed85f6bf8829160e4e26780217d
#
_cell.length_a   1.000
_cell.length_b   1.000
_cell.length_c   1.000
_cell.angle_alpha   90.00
_cell.angle_beta   90.00
_cell.angle_gamma   90.00
#
_symmetry.space_group_name_H-M   'P 1'
#
loop_
_entity.id
_entity.type
_entity.pdbx_description
1 polymer ?
#
loop_
_entity_poly.entity_id
_entity_poly.type
_entity_poly.pdbx_seq_one_letter_code
_entity_poly.pdbx_strand_id
1 'polypeptide(L)'
;MAITRILVSSMLLGGLPLTAQGFEFAGYARGGWGGSEGGGTQSCFQLPGAPAKYRLGNECEQYAELEGSQALYEGVDGTRLKLDGMVSLYNAYGHAPTFTGEHGDARLPQLWMSLSLPALQGGSLWAGRRYYKRHDIHINDFYYWNPSGTGFGLEDYRLGGYTLSYAFSREDNIHQPDKANRHDFNVGNIVTNPGGALEFGLGYIQRGQVENAHSGWSLSVEHKQKDFLGGENRLVAQYGVGPGIGLGGTGDLRADRDVRSWRLLESPRWQLTPRFGGMLLVALQRDERANGGDQTWYSAGVRMSYAFSQHFKLVGEIGHDRVETEADGTRRLSKFTIAPTLSVGPGFMKRPEVRLYYTYARWNRAAQRAAPAGSALSASGAFDDALHGSNIGVQVETWWGG
;
A
#
# COMPACT_ATOMS: atom_id res chain seq x y z
N MET A 1 65.85 2.74 7.64
CA MET A 1 64.59 2.40 6.99
C MET A 1 64.08 1.12 7.64
N ALA A 2 63.21 1.22 8.62
CA ALA A 2 62.67 0.08 9.37
C ALA A 2 61.21 -0.09 8.96
N ILE A 3 60.88 -1.21 8.35
CA ILE A 3 59.52 -1.58 7.94
C ILE A 3 58.85 -2.27 9.10
N THR A 4 57.93 -1.60 9.76
CA THR A 4 57.07 -2.18 10.82
C THR A 4 56.01 -3.05 10.19
N ARG A 5 56.10 -4.35 10.43
CA ARG A 5 55.05 -5.33 10.08
C ARG A 5 53.91 -5.24 11.09
N ILE A 6 52.75 -4.83 10.64
CA ILE A 6 51.52 -4.92 11.40
C ILE A 6 51.00 -6.35 11.30
N LEU A 7 50.99 -7.08 12.41
CA LEU A 7 50.32 -8.37 12.59
C LEU A 7 48.80 -8.10 12.68
N VAL A 8 48.07 -8.51 11.68
CA VAL A 8 46.61 -8.61 11.73
C VAL A 8 46.27 -9.95 12.38
N SER A 9 45.85 -9.89 13.64
CA SER A 9 45.29 -11.06 14.34
C SER A 9 43.94 -11.42 13.70
N SER A 10 43.91 -12.51 12.97
CA SER A 10 42.68 -13.16 12.51
C SER A 10 41.94 -13.76 13.71
N MET A 11 40.92 -13.12 14.22
CA MET A 11 39.95 -13.74 15.10
C MET A 11 39.25 -14.85 14.30
N LEU A 12 39.52 -16.08 14.67
CA LEU A 12 38.74 -17.25 14.28
C LEU A 12 37.32 -17.09 14.86
N LEU A 13 36.42 -16.57 14.10
CA LEU A 13 34.99 -16.80 14.28
C LEU A 13 34.75 -18.28 14.01
N GLY A 14 34.53 -19.04 15.09
CA GLY A 14 34.14 -20.43 15.01
C GLY A 14 32.92 -20.56 14.09
N GLY A 15 33.10 -21.23 12.97
CA GLY A 15 32.05 -21.50 12.00
C GLY A 15 30.97 -22.34 12.66
N LEU A 16 29.90 -21.74 13.07
CA LEU A 16 28.63 -22.43 13.25
C LEU A 16 28.24 -23.00 11.86
N PRO A 17 27.86 -24.26 11.76
CA PRO A 17 27.38 -24.80 10.50
C PRO A 17 26.11 -24.03 10.13
N LEU A 18 26.22 -23.12 9.18
CA LEU A 18 25.08 -22.53 8.48
C LEU A 18 24.46 -23.66 7.66
N THR A 19 23.54 -24.40 8.28
CA THR A 19 22.61 -25.21 7.50
C THR A 19 21.76 -24.24 6.74
N ALA A 20 22.03 -24.07 5.46
CA ALA A 20 21.22 -23.29 4.54
C ALA A 20 19.83 -23.95 4.44
N GLN A 21 18.94 -23.62 5.36
CA GLN A 21 17.51 -23.91 5.22
C GLN A 21 16.96 -22.98 4.17
N GLY A 22 16.01 -23.47 3.38
CA GLY A 22 15.61 -22.96 2.09
C GLY A 22 15.46 -21.44 2.01
N PHE A 23 16.06 -20.85 1.00
CA PHE A 23 15.79 -19.49 0.58
C PHE A 23 14.34 -19.40 0.08
N GLU A 24 13.56 -18.52 0.68
CA GLU A 24 12.18 -18.24 0.26
C GLU A 24 12.22 -17.09 -0.74
N PHE A 25 11.52 -17.23 -1.86
CA PHE A 25 11.41 -16.22 -2.89
C PHE A 25 9.94 -15.89 -3.15
N ALA A 26 9.59 -14.63 -2.91
CA ALA A 26 8.25 -14.11 -3.13
C ALA A 26 8.30 -12.86 -4.03
N GLY A 27 7.16 -12.42 -4.50
CA GLY A 27 7.12 -11.17 -5.23
C GLY A 27 5.76 -10.83 -5.81
N TYR A 28 5.73 -9.65 -6.39
CA TYR A 28 4.61 -9.08 -7.13
C TYR A 28 5.14 -8.49 -8.44
N ALA A 29 4.42 -8.65 -9.52
CA ALA A 29 4.74 -7.97 -10.77
C ALA A 29 3.46 -7.58 -11.51
N ARG A 30 3.50 -6.38 -12.09
CA ARG A 30 2.52 -5.91 -13.06
C ARG A 30 3.23 -5.17 -14.18
N GLY A 31 2.71 -5.33 -15.37
CA GLY A 31 3.26 -4.65 -16.52
C GLY A 31 2.36 -4.82 -17.73
N GLY A 32 2.61 -4.03 -18.74
CA GLY A 32 1.81 -4.08 -19.95
C GLY A 32 2.08 -2.94 -20.88
N TRP A 33 1.10 -2.67 -21.69
CA TRP A 33 1.05 -1.56 -22.61
C TRP A 33 -0.37 -1.00 -22.68
N GLY A 34 -0.49 0.31 -22.81
CA GLY A 34 -1.78 0.96 -23.00
C GLY A 34 -1.65 2.25 -23.78
N GLY A 35 -2.73 2.61 -24.48
CA GLY A 35 -2.87 3.86 -25.21
C GLY A 35 -4.14 4.60 -24.81
N SER A 36 -4.08 5.93 -24.83
CA SER A 36 -5.25 6.81 -24.71
C SER A 36 -5.90 7.06 -26.07
N GLU A 37 -7.19 7.38 -26.09
CA GLU A 37 -7.87 7.79 -27.32
C GLU A 37 -7.18 9.03 -27.92
N GLY A 38 -7.15 9.15 -29.24
CA GLY A 38 -6.41 10.20 -29.94
C GLY A 38 -4.94 9.86 -30.17
N GLY A 39 -4.45 8.73 -29.66
CA GLY A 39 -3.06 8.28 -29.78
C GLY A 39 -2.21 8.70 -28.60
N GLY A 40 -1.06 8.07 -28.46
CA GLY A 40 -0.14 8.32 -27.35
C GLY A 40 -0.19 7.26 -26.24
N THR A 41 0.74 7.40 -25.32
CA THR A 41 0.86 6.52 -24.15
C THR A 41 -0.35 6.69 -23.22
N GLN A 42 -0.78 5.61 -22.59
CA GLN A 42 -1.87 5.63 -21.61
C GLN A 42 -1.62 6.68 -20.52
N SER A 43 -2.64 7.48 -20.25
CA SER A 43 -2.69 8.44 -19.17
C SER A 43 -3.68 7.98 -18.09
N CYS A 44 -3.25 7.97 -16.83
CA CYS A 44 -4.04 7.43 -15.73
C CYS A 44 -4.99 8.46 -15.10
N PHE A 45 -6.20 8.01 -14.81
CA PHE A 45 -7.24 8.83 -14.19
C PHE A 45 -7.13 8.79 -12.67
N GLN A 46 -6.94 9.95 -12.05
CA GLN A 46 -7.00 10.14 -10.61
C GLN A 46 -7.63 11.50 -10.28
N LEU A 47 -8.60 11.54 -9.39
CA LEU A 47 -9.24 12.78 -8.97
C LEU A 47 -8.29 13.59 -8.08
N PRO A 48 -8.02 14.87 -8.38
CA PRO A 48 -7.24 15.74 -7.51
C PRO A 48 -7.83 15.83 -6.10
N GLY A 49 -7.01 15.52 -5.09
CA GLY A 49 -7.41 15.46 -3.70
C GLY A 49 -7.90 14.08 -3.21
N ALA A 50 -8.14 13.12 -4.10
CA ALA A 50 -8.42 11.75 -3.70
C ALA A 50 -7.12 11.01 -3.34
N PRO A 51 -7.03 10.32 -2.18
CA PRO A 51 -5.82 9.62 -1.75
C PRO A 51 -5.54 8.34 -2.55
N ALA A 52 -6.52 7.85 -3.33
CA ALA A 52 -6.40 6.62 -4.12
C ALA A 52 -7.17 6.71 -5.43
N LYS A 53 -6.92 5.78 -6.34
CA LYS A 53 -7.60 5.64 -7.63
C LYS A 53 -8.01 4.20 -7.89
N TYR A 54 -9.15 3.96 -8.52
CA TYR A 54 -9.53 2.62 -8.99
C TYR A 54 -8.58 2.16 -10.09
N ARG A 55 -7.96 1.00 -9.91
CA ARG A 55 -6.74 0.61 -10.63
C ARG A 55 -6.94 -0.28 -11.85
N LEU A 56 -8.06 -0.97 -12.04
CA LEU A 56 -8.27 -1.85 -13.19
C LEU A 56 -8.17 -1.04 -14.49
N GLY A 57 -7.25 -1.40 -15.39
CA GLY A 57 -7.00 -0.66 -16.64
C GLY A 57 -6.59 0.81 -16.43
N ASN A 58 -6.03 1.15 -15.27
CA ASN A 58 -5.69 2.52 -14.87
C ASN A 58 -4.34 2.56 -14.12
N GLU A 59 -3.41 1.72 -14.54
CA GLU A 59 -2.01 1.71 -14.10
C GLU A 59 -1.14 2.03 -15.31
N CYS A 60 -0.24 2.99 -15.14
CA CYS A 60 0.54 3.59 -16.25
C CYS A 60 2.03 3.30 -16.12
N GLU A 61 2.36 2.17 -15.47
CA GLU A 61 3.73 1.77 -15.20
C GLU A 61 3.92 0.26 -15.23
N GLN A 62 5.16 -0.14 -15.51
CA GLN A 62 5.72 -1.44 -15.16
C GLN A 62 6.16 -1.39 -13.72
N TYR A 63 5.81 -2.37 -12.92
CA TYR A 63 6.18 -2.43 -11.50
C TYR A 63 6.47 -3.86 -11.08
N ALA A 64 7.52 -4.06 -10.31
CA ALA A 64 7.81 -5.35 -9.69
C ALA A 64 8.38 -5.17 -8.29
N GLU A 65 8.06 -6.12 -7.41
CA GLU A 65 8.69 -6.34 -6.11
C GLU A 65 9.25 -7.75 -6.10
N LEU A 66 10.56 -7.87 -5.80
CA LEU A 66 11.27 -9.14 -5.70
C LEU A 66 11.77 -9.27 -4.27
N GLU A 67 11.21 -10.19 -3.51
CA GLU A 67 11.49 -10.39 -2.09
C GLU A 67 12.24 -11.71 -1.88
N GLY A 68 13.32 -11.63 -1.14
CA GLY A 68 14.12 -12.76 -0.70
C GLY A 68 14.15 -12.85 0.81
N SER A 69 14.05 -14.06 1.34
CA SER A 69 13.98 -14.32 2.76
C SER A 69 14.86 -15.54 3.10
N GLN A 70 15.73 -15.40 4.10
CA GLN A 70 16.67 -16.45 4.50
C GLN A 70 16.71 -16.61 6.01
N ALA A 71 16.47 -17.83 6.49
CA ALA A 71 16.80 -18.19 7.86
C ALA A 71 18.33 -18.29 8.00
N LEU A 72 18.91 -17.44 8.84
CA LEU A 72 20.34 -17.41 9.13
C LEU A 72 20.72 -18.34 10.28
N TYR A 73 19.77 -18.59 11.19
CA TYR A 73 19.95 -19.48 12.32
C TYR A 73 18.60 -20.07 12.75
N GLU A 74 18.62 -21.36 13.08
CA GLU A 74 17.50 -22.05 13.72
C GLU A 74 18.04 -22.94 14.84
N GLY A 75 17.72 -22.60 16.09
CA GLY A 75 18.09 -23.35 17.28
C GLY A 75 17.09 -24.45 17.58
N VAL A 76 17.58 -25.50 18.23
CA VAL A 76 16.75 -26.64 18.71
C VAL A 76 15.72 -26.20 19.77
N ASP A 77 15.94 -25.07 20.40
CA ASP A 77 15.05 -24.44 21.37
C ASP A 77 13.93 -23.60 20.73
N GLY A 78 13.89 -23.49 19.39
CA GLY A 78 12.95 -22.65 18.64
C GLY A 78 13.42 -21.22 18.42
N THR A 79 14.66 -20.86 18.79
CA THR A 79 15.27 -19.58 18.42
C THR A 79 15.46 -19.53 16.91
N ARG A 80 14.99 -18.43 16.27
CA ARG A 80 15.16 -18.24 14.82
C ARG A 80 15.65 -16.82 14.53
N LEU A 81 16.68 -16.70 13.70
CA LEU A 81 17.16 -15.44 13.13
C LEU A 81 16.91 -15.47 11.61
N LYS A 82 16.19 -14.49 11.10
CA LYS A 82 15.81 -14.37 9.68
C LYS A 82 16.25 -13.03 9.11
N LEU A 83 16.73 -13.03 7.87
CA LEU A 83 17.01 -11.85 7.07
C LEU A 83 16.00 -11.78 5.93
N ASP A 84 15.40 -10.63 5.74
CA ASP A 84 14.46 -10.32 4.67
C ASP A 84 14.94 -9.11 3.88
N GLY A 85 14.81 -9.17 2.56
CA GLY A 85 15.15 -8.08 1.66
C GLY A 85 14.22 -8.04 0.45
N MET A 86 13.92 -6.84 -0.01
CA MET A 86 13.07 -6.62 -1.20
C MET A 86 13.69 -5.56 -2.10
N VAL A 87 13.69 -5.83 -3.39
CA VAL A 87 13.96 -4.82 -4.43
C VAL A 87 12.67 -4.51 -5.15
N SER A 88 12.36 -3.23 -5.33
CA SER A 88 11.26 -2.79 -6.18
C SER A 88 11.79 -2.11 -7.44
N LEU A 89 11.12 -2.38 -8.55
CA LEU A 89 11.41 -1.82 -9.86
C LEU A 89 10.18 -1.06 -10.36
N TYR A 90 10.38 0.15 -10.85
CA TYR A 90 9.34 1.01 -11.42
C TYR A 90 9.79 1.55 -12.76
N ASN A 91 8.90 1.59 -13.73
CA ASN A 91 9.13 2.28 -15.00
C ASN A 91 7.81 2.76 -15.60
N ALA A 92 7.68 4.05 -15.90
CA ALA A 92 6.49 4.60 -16.54
C ALA A 92 6.29 4.04 -17.95
N TYR A 93 5.04 3.88 -18.39
CA TYR A 93 4.73 3.48 -19.78
C TYR A 93 5.25 4.53 -20.78
N GLY A 94 5.55 4.09 -21.99
CA GLY A 94 6.09 4.92 -23.04
C GLY A 94 7.59 5.18 -22.96
N HIS A 95 8.27 4.67 -21.94
CA HIS A 95 9.70 4.81 -21.75
C HIS A 95 10.38 3.45 -21.67
N ALA A 96 11.61 3.38 -22.18
CA ALA A 96 12.41 2.17 -22.04
C ALA A 96 12.70 1.89 -20.56
N PRO A 97 12.64 0.62 -20.09
CA PRO A 97 12.83 0.27 -18.68
C PRO A 97 14.32 0.34 -18.30
N THR A 98 14.84 1.53 -18.14
CA THR A 98 16.25 1.79 -17.78
C THR A 98 16.51 1.85 -16.30
N PHE A 99 15.48 2.08 -15.48
CA PHE A 99 15.56 2.24 -14.01
C PHE A 99 16.60 3.28 -13.55
N THR A 100 16.86 4.30 -14.35
CA THR A 100 17.94 5.30 -14.15
C THR A 100 17.43 6.68 -13.70
N GLY A 101 16.24 6.75 -13.11
CA GLY A 101 15.79 7.92 -12.35
C GLY A 101 14.86 8.89 -13.07
N GLU A 102 14.90 9.06 -14.38
CA GLU A 102 14.02 10.04 -15.04
C GLU A 102 12.60 9.48 -15.23
N HIS A 103 12.49 8.25 -15.70
CA HIS A 103 11.20 7.59 -15.98
C HIS A 103 11.03 6.25 -15.26
N GLY A 104 12.03 5.83 -14.52
CA GLY A 104 12.04 4.61 -13.75
C GLY A 104 13.04 4.66 -12.61
N ASP A 105 12.87 3.78 -11.64
CA ASP A 105 13.81 3.62 -10.53
C ASP A 105 13.87 2.17 -10.03
N ALA A 106 14.96 1.88 -9.32
CA ALA A 106 15.14 0.66 -8.53
C ALA A 106 15.40 1.07 -7.09
N ARG A 107 14.69 0.46 -6.15
CA ARG A 107 14.74 0.81 -4.72
C ARG A 107 14.94 -0.44 -3.88
N LEU A 108 15.39 -0.22 -2.64
CA LEU A 108 15.45 -1.23 -1.58
C LEU A 108 14.43 -0.89 -0.49
N PRO A 109 13.12 -1.16 -0.70
CA PRO A 109 12.08 -0.80 0.25
C PRO A 109 12.13 -1.61 1.54
N GLN A 110 12.72 -2.81 1.51
CA GLN A 110 12.89 -3.65 2.69
C GLN A 110 14.30 -4.23 2.76
N LEU A 111 14.92 -4.09 3.93
CA LEU A 111 16.11 -4.82 4.38
C LEU A 111 16.09 -4.83 5.91
N TRP A 112 15.73 -5.96 6.50
CA TRP A 112 15.55 -6.07 7.93
C TRP A 112 15.83 -7.50 8.44
N MET A 113 16.05 -7.61 9.73
CA MET A 113 16.24 -8.89 10.41
C MET A 113 15.18 -9.06 11.50
N SER A 114 14.80 -10.31 11.74
CA SER A 114 13.95 -10.68 12.87
C SER A 114 14.59 -11.77 13.71
N LEU A 115 14.38 -11.67 15.03
CA LEU A 115 14.79 -12.65 16.03
C LEU A 115 13.54 -13.13 16.78
N SER A 116 13.18 -14.38 16.58
CA SER A 116 12.17 -15.08 17.37
C SER A 116 12.84 -15.87 18.48
N LEU A 117 12.30 -15.76 19.68
CA LEU A 117 12.76 -16.48 20.88
C LEU A 117 11.55 -17.15 21.55
N PRO A 118 11.71 -18.30 22.23
CA PRO A 118 10.63 -18.92 23.01
C PRO A 118 10.00 -17.96 24.05
N ALA A 119 10.83 -17.12 24.67
CA ALA A 119 10.39 -16.12 25.64
C ALA A 119 9.44 -15.04 25.05
N LEU A 120 9.42 -14.85 23.75
CA LEU A 120 8.55 -13.89 23.05
C LEU A 120 7.16 -14.47 22.72
N GLN A 121 6.85 -15.67 23.18
CA GLN A 121 5.52 -16.28 23.08
C GLN A 121 4.93 -16.25 21.66
N GLY A 122 5.76 -16.51 20.66
CA GLY A 122 5.41 -16.49 19.23
C GLY A 122 5.57 -15.15 18.55
N GLY A 123 5.98 -14.10 19.28
CA GLY A 123 6.39 -12.83 18.71
C GLY A 123 7.85 -12.82 18.27
N SER A 124 8.28 -11.70 17.69
CA SER A 124 9.65 -11.48 17.25
C SER A 124 10.13 -10.04 17.52
N LEU A 125 11.41 -9.90 17.81
CA LEU A 125 12.10 -8.61 17.72
C LEU A 125 12.57 -8.43 16.28
N TRP A 126 12.52 -7.19 15.77
CA TRP A 126 13.01 -6.89 14.45
C TRP A 126 13.76 -5.55 14.42
N ALA A 127 14.65 -5.40 13.44
CA ALA A 127 15.36 -4.16 13.16
C ALA A 127 15.68 -4.06 11.67
N GLY A 128 15.61 -2.83 11.14
CA GLY A 128 15.88 -2.50 9.76
C GLY A 128 14.78 -1.69 9.11
N ARG A 129 14.76 -1.67 7.78
CA ARG A 129 13.71 -1.02 6.99
C ARG A 129 12.72 -2.08 6.48
N ARG A 130 11.43 -1.89 6.78
CA ARG A 130 10.41 -2.84 6.35
C ARG A 130 9.04 -2.22 6.11
N TYR A 131 8.21 -2.92 5.35
CA TYR A 131 6.77 -2.76 5.36
C TYR A 131 6.23 -3.40 6.64
N TYR A 132 5.76 -2.56 7.55
CA TYR A 132 5.30 -2.99 8.86
C TYR A 132 3.79 -2.83 8.99
N LYS A 133 3.08 -3.92 9.35
CA LYS A 133 1.61 -3.93 9.56
C LYS A 133 0.84 -3.07 8.55
N ARG A 134 1.17 -3.24 7.28
CA ARG A 134 0.59 -2.47 6.18
C ARG A 134 -0.74 -3.07 5.75
N HIS A 135 -1.80 -2.27 5.78
CA HIS A 135 -3.14 -2.66 5.37
C HIS A 135 -3.55 -1.90 4.11
N ASP A 136 -4.10 -2.61 3.14
CA ASP A 136 -4.49 -2.04 1.85
C ASP A 136 -5.86 -2.54 1.37
N ILE A 137 -6.41 -1.81 0.40
CA ILE A 137 -7.57 -2.21 -0.40
C ILE A 137 -7.11 -2.46 -1.84
N HIS A 138 -7.16 -3.70 -2.26
CA HIS A 138 -6.60 -4.15 -3.54
C HIS A 138 -7.17 -3.44 -4.78
N ILE A 139 -8.48 -3.13 -4.84
CA ILE A 139 -9.11 -2.58 -6.06
C ILE A 139 -8.70 -1.15 -6.38
N ASN A 140 -8.15 -0.42 -5.42
CA ASN A 140 -7.69 0.96 -5.61
C ASN A 140 -6.27 1.22 -5.08
N ASP A 141 -5.52 0.16 -4.71
CA ASP A 141 -4.15 0.21 -4.20
C ASP A 141 -4.00 1.19 -3.02
N PHE A 142 -5.02 1.20 -2.15
CA PHE A 142 -5.12 2.15 -1.07
C PHE A 142 -4.56 1.60 0.24
N TYR A 143 -3.34 2.01 0.57
CA TYR A 143 -2.69 1.68 1.84
C TYR A 143 -3.20 2.60 2.94
N TYR A 144 -4.41 2.32 3.43
CA TYR A 144 -5.09 3.17 4.41
C TYR A 144 -4.46 3.17 5.80
N TRP A 145 -3.66 2.15 6.13
CA TRP A 145 -2.89 2.05 7.37
C TRP A 145 -1.50 1.54 7.03
N ASN A 146 -0.49 2.40 7.17
CA ASN A 146 0.85 2.09 6.71
C ASN A 146 1.92 2.69 7.63
N PRO A 147 2.24 2.03 8.76
CA PRO A 147 3.30 2.45 9.68
C PRO A 147 4.70 1.97 9.25
N SER A 148 4.93 1.66 7.99
CA SER A 148 6.22 1.24 7.46
C SER A 148 7.32 2.28 7.70
N GLY A 149 8.56 1.83 7.80
CA GLY A 149 9.70 2.72 8.01
C GLY A 149 10.98 1.98 8.37
N THR A 150 12.01 2.74 8.68
CA THR A 150 13.30 2.23 9.17
C THR A 150 13.32 2.36 10.69
N GLY A 151 13.53 1.24 11.39
CA GLY A 151 13.49 1.25 12.84
C GLY A 151 13.68 -0.13 13.46
N PHE A 152 13.04 -0.33 14.59
CA PHE A 152 13.06 -1.59 15.32
C PHE A 152 11.75 -1.77 16.10
N GLY A 153 11.46 -2.99 16.52
CA GLY A 153 10.25 -3.25 17.31
C GLY A 153 10.12 -4.67 17.82
N LEU A 154 9.05 -4.86 18.57
CA LEU A 154 8.50 -6.13 18.97
C LEU A 154 7.20 -6.35 18.20
N GLU A 155 7.03 -7.49 17.57
CA GLU A 155 5.84 -7.82 16.79
C GLU A 155 5.18 -9.09 17.32
N ASP A 156 3.84 -9.04 17.41
CA ASP A 156 2.95 -10.17 17.70
C ASP A 156 3.27 -10.97 18.99
N TYR A 157 3.76 -10.26 20.02
CA TYR A 157 3.88 -10.85 21.36
C TYR A 157 2.50 -11.28 21.87
N ARG A 158 2.33 -12.55 22.17
CA ARG A 158 1.04 -13.09 22.64
C ARG A 158 0.89 -12.91 24.13
N LEU A 159 -0.16 -12.21 24.54
CA LEU A 159 -0.56 -12.04 25.93
C LEU A 159 -2.00 -12.51 26.10
N GLY A 160 -2.18 -13.71 26.64
CA GLY A 160 -3.50 -14.34 26.68
C GLY A 160 -4.02 -14.58 25.25
N GLY A 161 -5.20 -14.03 24.94
CA GLY A 161 -5.82 -14.10 23.61
C GLY A 161 -5.40 -13.01 22.64
N TYR A 162 -4.63 -12.02 23.05
CA TYR A 162 -4.28 -10.82 22.28
C TYR A 162 -2.88 -10.91 21.71
N THR A 163 -2.63 -10.14 20.66
CA THR A 163 -1.29 -9.85 20.16
C THR A 163 -0.93 -8.39 20.46
N LEU A 164 0.27 -8.17 20.98
CA LEU A 164 0.83 -6.86 21.26
C LEU A 164 2.02 -6.61 20.38
N SER A 165 2.08 -5.42 19.80
CA SER A 165 3.23 -5.02 18.98
C SER A 165 3.59 -3.56 19.28
N TYR A 166 4.88 -3.27 19.18
CA TYR A 166 5.43 -1.92 19.27
C TYR A 166 6.50 -1.74 18.21
N ALA A 167 6.47 -0.63 17.51
CA ALA A 167 7.53 -0.22 16.62
C ALA A 167 7.98 1.21 16.92
N PHE A 168 9.28 1.40 16.94
CA PHE A 168 9.90 2.71 16.76
C PHE A 168 10.40 2.80 15.34
N SER A 169 10.03 3.84 14.61
CA SER A 169 10.57 4.12 13.30
C SER A 169 10.97 5.58 13.17
N ARG A 170 12.03 5.81 12.42
CA ARG A 170 12.34 7.13 11.90
C ARG A 170 11.77 7.16 10.49
N GLU A 171 10.75 7.98 10.30
CA GLU A 171 10.09 8.09 9.00
C GLU A 171 11.12 8.46 7.93
N ASP A 172 11.19 7.65 6.92
CA ASP A 172 12.15 7.76 5.84
C ASP A 172 11.47 7.39 4.53
N ASN A 173 10.54 8.23 4.11
CA ASN A 173 9.89 8.14 2.82
C ASN A 173 10.58 9.10 1.85
N ILE A 174 10.86 8.64 0.63
CA ILE A 174 11.46 9.48 -0.42
C ILE A 174 10.61 10.72 -0.77
N HIS A 175 9.32 10.67 -0.49
CA HIS A 175 8.39 11.79 -0.69
C HIS A 175 8.25 12.69 0.54
N GLN A 176 8.89 12.36 1.66
CA GLN A 176 8.88 13.12 2.88
C GLN A 176 10.28 13.65 3.15
N PRO A 177 10.54 14.94 2.87
CA PRO A 177 11.88 15.52 3.02
C PRO A 177 12.32 15.59 4.49
N ASP A 178 11.35 15.66 5.40
CA ASP A 178 11.59 15.87 6.83
C ASP A 178 11.39 14.56 7.60
N LYS A 179 12.38 14.18 8.42
CA LYS A 179 12.32 12.95 9.22
C LYS A 179 11.70 13.22 10.59
N ALA A 180 10.86 12.30 11.03
CA ALA A 180 10.27 12.30 12.37
C ALA A 180 10.48 10.96 13.06
N ASN A 181 10.55 10.96 14.38
CA ASN A 181 10.46 9.73 15.17
C ASN A 181 8.98 9.38 15.35
N ARG A 182 8.64 8.15 15.03
CA ARG A 182 7.29 7.63 15.21
C ARG A 182 7.30 6.41 16.12
N HIS A 183 6.30 6.34 16.98
CA HIS A 183 6.03 5.24 17.87
C HIS A 183 4.68 4.65 17.50
N ASP A 184 4.63 3.38 17.15
CA ASP A 184 3.41 2.66 16.80
C ASP A 184 3.14 1.57 17.84
N PHE A 185 2.00 1.63 18.49
CA PHE A 185 1.48 0.61 19.40
C PHE A 185 0.31 -0.09 18.71
N ASN A 186 0.29 -1.41 18.77
CA ASN A 186 -0.76 -2.20 18.16
C ASN A 186 -1.23 -3.31 19.11
N VAL A 187 -2.55 -3.46 19.19
CA VAL A 187 -3.21 -4.54 19.91
C VAL A 187 -4.14 -5.24 18.94
N GLY A 188 -3.87 -6.48 18.61
CA GLY A 188 -4.63 -7.27 17.65
C GLY A 188 -5.23 -8.54 18.25
N ASN A 189 -5.93 -9.26 17.39
CA ASN A 189 -6.60 -10.53 17.73
C ASN A 189 -7.64 -10.40 18.88
N ILE A 190 -8.32 -9.25 18.98
CA ILE A 190 -9.41 -9.06 19.95
C ILE A 190 -10.67 -9.68 19.35
N VAL A 191 -10.96 -10.92 19.71
CA VAL A 191 -12.10 -11.69 19.17
C VAL A 191 -13.41 -11.04 19.56
N THR A 192 -14.27 -10.76 18.58
CA THR A 192 -15.60 -10.16 18.78
C THR A 192 -16.73 -11.17 18.60
N ASN A 193 -16.61 -12.00 17.58
CA ASN A 193 -17.59 -13.00 17.17
C ASN A 193 -16.88 -14.11 16.36
N PRO A 194 -17.53 -15.22 16.02
CA PRO A 194 -16.93 -16.26 15.18
C PRO A 194 -16.41 -15.67 13.83
N GLY A 195 -15.10 -15.77 13.61
CA GLY A 195 -14.42 -15.21 12.46
C GLY A 195 -14.14 -13.70 12.51
N GLY A 196 -14.68 -12.98 13.53
CA GLY A 196 -14.50 -11.54 13.71
C GLY A 196 -13.42 -11.20 14.74
N ALA A 197 -12.57 -10.23 14.42
CA ALA A 197 -11.57 -9.69 15.34
C ALA A 197 -11.36 -8.19 15.13
N LEU A 198 -11.10 -7.48 16.24
CA LEU A 198 -10.66 -6.09 16.23
C LEU A 198 -9.13 -6.00 16.32
N GLU A 199 -8.62 -4.98 15.69
CA GLU A 199 -7.24 -4.50 15.81
C GLU A 199 -7.26 -3.00 16.09
N PHE A 200 -6.44 -2.55 17.06
CA PHE A 200 -6.27 -1.16 17.45
C PHE A 200 -4.81 -0.75 17.21
N GLY A 201 -4.61 0.43 16.67
CA GLY A 201 -3.30 1.04 16.51
C GLY A 201 -3.29 2.47 17.01
N LEU A 202 -2.26 2.82 17.76
CA LEU A 202 -1.96 4.18 18.21
C LEU A 202 -0.60 4.57 17.68
N GLY A 203 -0.56 5.56 16.77
CA GLY A 203 0.65 6.18 16.27
C GLY A 203 0.92 7.50 17.01
N TYR A 204 2.15 7.70 17.49
CA TYR A 204 2.60 8.97 18.04
C TYR A 204 3.81 9.46 17.25
N ILE A 205 3.69 10.63 16.65
CA ILE A 205 4.74 11.31 15.88
C ILE A 205 5.35 12.36 16.77
N GLN A 206 6.63 12.18 17.11
CA GLN A 206 7.37 13.11 17.94
C GLN A 206 7.83 14.29 17.11
N ARG A 207 7.69 15.50 17.64
CA ARG A 207 8.26 16.72 17.06
C ARG A 207 9.72 16.50 16.67
N GLY A 208 10.03 16.68 15.37
CA GLY A 208 11.39 16.62 14.84
C GLY A 208 12.17 17.93 15.02
N GLN A 209 13.36 17.98 14.42
CA GLN A 209 14.22 19.19 14.41
C GLN A 209 13.86 20.16 13.27
N VAL A 210 12.74 19.92 12.60
CA VAL A 210 12.25 20.76 11.50
C VAL A 210 11.65 22.03 12.09
N GLU A 211 11.92 23.16 11.47
CA GLU A 211 11.34 24.44 11.86
C GLU A 211 9.80 24.39 11.80
N ASN A 212 9.15 24.88 12.85
CA ASN A 212 7.69 24.83 13.03
C ASN A 212 7.08 23.41 13.04
N ALA A 213 7.88 22.37 13.33
CA ALA A 213 7.35 21.03 13.51
C ALA A 213 6.56 20.90 14.81
N HIS A 214 5.50 20.09 14.75
CA HIS A 214 4.65 19.73 15.88
C HIS A 214 4.71 18.22 16.16
N SER A 215 4.26 17.83 17.33
CA SER A 215 3.95 16.44 17.63
C SER A 215 2.49 16.17 17.32
N GLY A 216 2.18 14.93 16.91
CA GLY A 216 0.82 14.51 16.62
C GLY A 216 0.60 13.05 16.94
N TRP A 217 -0.63 12.61 16.80
CA TRP A 217 -1.01 11.23 17.05
C TRP A 217 -2.14 10.79 16.12
N SER A 218 -2.24 9.49 15.92
CA SER A 218 -3.35 8.88 15.19
C SER A 218 -3.85 7.64 15.90
N LEU A 219 -5.14 7.39 15.78
CA LEU A 219 -5.81 6.18 16.24
C LEU A 219 -6.41 5.47 15.03
N SER A 220 -6.20 4.17 14.91
CA SER A 220 -6.82 3.30 13.92
C SER A 220 -7.53 2.14 14.62
N VAL A 221 -8.72 1.83 14.15
CA VAL A 221 -9.50 0.67 14.60
C VAL A 221 -9.98 -0.07 13.37
N GLU A 222 -9.67 -1.35 13.28
CA GLU A 222 -10.16 -2.23 12.21
C GLU A 222 -10.92 -3.40 12.79
N HIS A 223 -12.12 -3.67 12.30
CA HIS A 223 -12.81 -4.93 12.48
C HIS A 223 -12.69 -5.75 11.22
N LYS A 224 -12.05 -6.91 11.32
CA LYS A 224 -11.91 -7.87 10.25
C LYS A 224 -12.82 -9.06 10.48
N GLN A 225 -13.77 -9.29 9.59
CA GLN A 225 -14.65 -10.45 9.59
C GLN A 225 -14.17 -11.43 8.51
N LYS A 226 -13.66 -12.59 8.92
CA LYS A 226 -13.34 -13.72 8.03
C LYS A 226 -14.63 -14.44 7.64
N ASP A 227 -14.55 -15.25 6.58
CA ASP A 227 -15.64 -16.07 6.06
C ASP A 227 -16.91 -15.29 5.67
N PHE A 228 -16.76 -13.97 5.44
CA PHE A 228 -17.84 -13.13 4.95
C PHE A 228 -18.10 -13.43 3.47
N LEU A 229 -19.22 -14.05 3.15
CA LEU A 229 -19.61 -14.44 1.78
C LEU A 229 -18.50 -15.20 1.01
N GLY A 230 -17.78 -16.09 1.69
CA GLY A 230 -16.63 -16.82 1.15
C GLY A 230 -15.36 -15.99 0.97
N GLY A 231 -15.27 -14.84 1.60
CA GLY A 231 -14.14 -13.94 1.60
C GLY A 231 -13.90 -13.29 2.96
N GLU A 232 -13.78 -11.98 2.99
CA GLU A 232 -13.59 -11.21 4.24
C GLU A 232 -14.24 -9.82 4.12
N ASN A 233 -14.62 -9.23 5.25
CA ASN A 233 -15.00 -7.82 5.33
C ASN A 233 -14.07 -7.08 6.28
N ARG A 234 -13.74 -5.84 5.92
CA ARG A 234 -12.97 -4.91 6.75
C ARG A 234 -13.79 -3.63 6.95
N LEU A 235 -14.01 -3.29 8.21
CA LEU A 235 -14.59 -2.01 8.62
C LEU A 235 -13.55 -1.25 9.43
N VAL A 236 -13.21 -0.04 9.00
CA VAL A 236 -12.11 0.74 9.57
C VAL A 236 -12.56 2.12 9.94
N ALA A 237 -12.14 2.58 11.11
CA ALA A 237 -12.26 3.96 11.57
C ALA A 237 -10.87 4.47 11.97
N GLN A 238 -10.52 5.68 11.50
CA GLN A 238 -9.25 6.32 11.81
C GLN A 238 -9.46 7.79 12.18
N TYR A 239 -8.61 8.30 13.08
CA TYR A 239 -8.60 9.69 13.49
C TYR A 239 -7.16 10.15 13.73
N GLY A 240 -6.81 11.35 13.35
CA GLY A 240 -5.47 11.91 13.52
C GLY A 240 -5.48 13.40 13.81
N VAL A 241 -4.46 13.87 14.53
CA VAL A 241 -4.29 15.26 14.95
C VAL A 241 -2.84 15.67 14.70
N GLY A 242 -2.63 16.87 14.17
CA GLY A 242 -1.31 17.35 13.78
C GLY A 242 -0.64 16.41 12.76
N PRO A 243 0.64 16.06 12.91
CA PRO A 243 1.29 15.08 12.01
C PRO A 243 0.60 13.70 11.96
N GLY A 244 -0.30 13.38 12.89
CA GLY A 244 -1.14 12.16 12.86
C GLY A 244 -2.21 12.15 11.76
N ILE A 245 -2.44 13.23 11.05
CA ILE A 245 -3.39 13.31 9.92
C ILE A 245 -3.06 12.36 8.76
N GLY A 246 -1.85 11.79 8.74
CA GLY A 246 -1.51 10.69 7.82
C GLY A 246 -2.31 9.40 8.06
N LEU A 247 -3.11 9.31 9.15
CA LEU A 247 -4.05 8.24 9.47
C LEU A 247 -3.42 6.83 9.37
N GLY A 248 -2.39 6.59 10.17
CA GLY A 248 -1.64 5.32 10.17
C GLY A 248 -0.26 5.42 9.51
N GLY A 249 0.11 6.60 9.07
CA GLY A 249 1.44 7.02 8.65
C GLY A 249 1.77 8.40 9.20
N THR A 250 2.90 8.99 8.83
CA THR A 250 3.27 10.36 9.18
C THR A 250 2.69 11.33 8.16
N GLY A 251 1.91 12.31 8.62
CA GLY A 251 1.41 13.42 7.82
C GLY A 251 2.38 14.61 7.79
N ASP A 252 1.86 15.78 7.45
CA ASP A 252 2.65 17.02 7.45
C ASP A 252 3.13 17.35 8.87
N LEU A 253 4.46 17.43 9.04
CA LEU A 253 5.09 17.73 10.34
C LEU A 253 4.81 19.15 10.82
N ARG A 254 4.38 20.04 9.93
CA ARG A 254 4.01 21.43 10.25
C ARG A 254 2.54 21.58 10.64
N ALA A 255 1.76 20.53 10.49
CA ALA A 255 0.38 20.50 10.95
C ALA A 255 0.33 20.63 12.48
N ASP A 256 -0.34 21.65 12.98
CA ASP A 256 -0.56 21.85 14.40
C ASP A 256 -1.76 21.02 14.92
N ARG A 257 -2.08 21.18 16.22
CA ARG A 257 -3.19 20.43 16.84
C ARG A 257 -4.59 20.81 16.34
N ASP A 258 -4.72 21.89 15.61
CA ASP A 258 -6.00 22.34 15.05
C ASP A 258 -6.28 21.69 13.69
N VAL A 259 -5.25 21.08 13.09
CA VAL A 259 -5.37 20.25 11.88
C VAL A 259 -5.71 18.83 12.28
N ARG A 260 -6.81 18.31 11.73
CA ARG A 260 -7.35 16.99 12.05
C ARG A 260 -7.78 16.26 10.79
N SER A 261 -7.72 14.95 10.84
CA SER A 261 -8.29 14.10 9.79
C SER A 261 -9.00 12.92 10.41
N TRP A 262 -10.08 12.48 9.78
CA TRP A 262 -10.72 11.22 10.10
C TRP A 262 -11.17 10.48 8.86
N ARG A 263 -11.25 9.16 8.96
CA ARG A 263 -11.67 8.29 7.87
C ARG A 263 -12.53 7.15 8.39
N LEU A 264 -13.57 6.86 7.63
CA LEU A 264 -14.35 5.62 7.74
C LEU A 264 -14.28 4.92 6.40
N LEU A 265 -14.03 3.62 6.41
CA LEU A 265 -14.11 2.81 5.20
C LEU A 265 -14.64 1.41 5.50
N GLU A 266 -15.31 0.84 4.50
CA GLU A 266 -15.73 -0.56 4.52
C GLU A 266 -15.36 -1.19 3.18
N SER A 267 -14.80 -2.41 3.26
CA SER A 267 -14.37 -3.14 2.07
C SER A 267 -14.63 -4.64 2.20
N PRO A 268 -15.82 -5.11 1.82
CA PRO A 268 -16.09 -6.52 1.67
C PRO A 268 -15.46 -7.09 0.39
N ARG A 269 -14.82 -8.24 0.52
CA ARG A 269 -14.38 -9.11 -0.56
C ARG A 269 -15.12 -10.42 -0.44
N TRP A 270 -15.66 -10.89 -1.55
CA TRP A 270 -16.47 -12.12 -1.58
C TRP A 270 -16.05 -13.09 -2.68
N GLN A 271 -16.41 -14.35 -2.48
CA GLN A 271 -16.33 -15.43 -3.46
C GLN A 271 -17.61 -16.27 -3.31
N LEU A 272 -18.73 -15.79 -3.89
CA LEU A 272 -20.05 -16.40 -3.70
C LEU A 272 -20.16 -17.79 -4.34
N THR A 273 -19.45 -18.00 -5.44
CA THR A 273 -19.30 -19.30 -6.09
C THR A 273 -17.86 -19.46 -6.57
N PRO A 274 -17.38 -20.65 -6.94
CA PRO A 274 -16.06 -20.81 -7.54
C PRO A 274 -15.78 -19.90 -8.76
N ARG A 275 -16.86 -19.45 -9.43
CA ARG A 275 -16.80 -18.66 -10.67
C ARG A 275 -17.16 -17.19 -10.50
N PHE A 276 -17.79 -16.79 -9.38
CA PHE A 276 -18.23 -15.41 -9.17
C PHE A 276 -17.70 -14.86 -7.86
N GLY A 277 -16.89 -13.82 -7.95
CA GLY A 277 -16.32 -13.11 -6.83
C GLY A 277 -16.13 -11.63 -7.11
N GLY A 278 -15.76 -10.88 -6.08
CA GLY A 278 -15.56 -9.43 -6.21
C GLY A 278 -15.09 -8.78 -4.93
N MET A 279 -14.95 -7.47 -5.02
CA MET A 279 -14.58 -6.59 -3.91
C MET A 279 -15.25 -5.23 -4.09
N LEU A 280 -15.75 -4.66 -3.00
CA LEU A 280 -16.32 -3.32 -2.93
C LEU A 280 -15.45 -2.45 -2.01
N LEU A 281 -15.44 -1.16 -2.25
CA LEU A 281 -14.97 -0.15 -1.31
C LEU A 281 -16.02 0.95 -1.20
N VAL A 282 -16.29 1.35 0.04
CA VAL A 282 -16.92 2.64 0.38
C VAL A 282 -16.02 3.34 1.38
N ALA A 283 -15.65 4.59 1.10
CA ALA A 283 -14.78 5.38 1.97
C ALA A 283 -15.26 6.82 2.08
N LEU A 284 -15.09 7.38 3.27
CA LEU A 284 -15.32 8.77 3.61
C LEU A 284 -14.13 9.26 4.42
N GLN A 285 -13.48 10.33 3.97
CA GLN A 285 -12.41 11.00 4.72
C GLN A 285 -12.70 12.50 4.75
N ARG A 286 -12.48 13.09 5.93
CA ARG A 286 -12.50 14.55 6.09
C ARG A 286 -11.18 15.02 6.67
N ASP A 287 -10.61 16.02 6.03
CA ASP A 287 -9.41 16.73 6.44
C ASP A 287 -9.81 18.15 6.84
N GLU A 288 -9.67 18.49 8.11
CA GLU A 288 -9.96 19.81 8.70
C GLU A 288 -8.65 20.57 8.84
N ARG A 289 -8.62 21.81 8.32
CA ARG A 289 -7.43 22.66 8.29
C ARG A 289 -7.69 23.99 8.98
N ALA A 290 -6.74 24.47 9.77
CA ALA A 290 -6.89 25.65 10.64
C ALA A 290 -7.24 26.97 9.90
N ASN A 291 -6.91 27.10 8.62
CA ASN A 291 -7.04 28.36 7.87
C ASN A 291 -8.05 28.29 6.71
N GLY A 292 -9.07 27.43 6.82
CA GLY A 292 -9.91 27.08 5.70
C GLY A 292 -9.22 26.11 4.74
N GLY A 293 -9.93 25.58 3.81
CA GLY A 293 -9.45 24.56 2.88
C GLY A 293 -9.74 23.16 3.37
N ASP A 294 -10.76 23.00 4.20
CA ASP A 294 -11.35 21.72 4.54
C ASP A 294 -11.66 20.93 3.28
N GLN A 295 -11.34 19.65 3.32
CA GLN A 295 -11.58 18.74 2.23
C GLN A 295 -12.33 17.52 2.71
N THR A 296 -13.35 17.11 1.96
CA THR A 296 -14.04 15.84 2.18
C THR A 296 -13.95 14.98 0.93
N TRP A 297 -13.41 13.78 1.06
CA TRP A 297 -13.35 12.77 0.01
C TRP A 297 -14.37 11.67 0.26
N TYR A 298 -15.15 11.38 -0.76
CA TYR A 298 -16.06 10.25 -0.85
C TYR A 298 -15.59 9.33 -1.96
N SER A 299 -15.55 8.04 -1.71
CA SER A 299 -15.25 7.03 -2.73
C SER A 299 -16.20 5.85 -2.61
N ALA A 300 -16.72 5.40 -3.73
CA ALA A 300 -17.46 4.17 -3.82
C ALA A 300 -17.14 3.44 -5.13
N GLY A 301 -16.82 2.14 -5.03
CA GLY A 301 -16.54 1.37 -6.23
C GLY A 301 -16.52 -0.13 -5.98
N VAL A 302 -16.75 -0.85 -7.06
CA VAL A 302 -16.84 -2.30 -7.06
C VAL A 302 -16.07 -2.88 -8.23
N ARG A 303 -15.32 -3.95 -7.96
CA ARG A 303 -14.75 -4.85 -8.98
C ARG A 303 -15.36 -6.22 -8.84
N MET A 304 -15.88 -6.76 -9.93
CA MET A 304 -16.47 -8.09 -10.00
C MET A 304 -15.79 -8.93 -11.07
N SER A 305 -15.74 -10.22 -10.88
CA SER A 305 -15.28 -11.18 -11.89
C SER A 305 -16.24 -12.35 -12.02
N TYR A 306 -16.51 -12.74 -13.26
CA TYR A 306 -17.27 -13.95 -13.58
C TYR A 306 -16.46 -14.82 -14.53
N ALA A 307 -16.18 -16.07 -14.11
CA ALA A 307 -15.42 -17.04 -14.90
C ALA A 307 -16.34 -17.90 -15.74
N PHE A 308 -16.20 -17.81 -17.06
CA PHE A 308 -16.90 -18.65 -18.03
C PHE A 308 -16.30 -20.06 -18.13
N SER A 309 -14.97 -20.13 -17.90
CA SER A 309 -14.23 -21.39 -17.89
C SER A 309 -13.14 -21.36 -16.79
N GLN A 310 -12.36 -22.44 -16.71
CA GLN A 310 -11.22 -22.52 -15.77
C GLN A 310 -10.20 -21.39 -15.97
N HIS A 311 -10.02 -20.94 -17.21
CA HIS A 311 -8.95 -20.01 -17.58
C HIS A 311 -9.43 -18.68 -18.18
N PHE A 312 -10.73 -18.53 -18.42
CA PHE A 312 -11.28 -17.30 -18.99
C PHE A 312 -12.36 -16.70 -18.10
N LYS A 313 -12.18 -15.44 -17.75
CA LYS A 313 -13.15 -14.65 -16.98
C LYS A 313 -13.32 -13.25 -17.54
N LEU A 314 -14.43 -12.62 -17.24
CA LEU A 314 -14.67 -11.21 -17.46
C LEU A 314 -14.56 -10.48 -16.14
N VAL A 315 -13.74 -9.44 -16.09
CA VAL A 315 -13.59 -8.57 -14.93
C VAL A 315 -14.15 -7.20 -15.27
N GLY A 316 -15.01 -6.68 -14.41
CA GLY A 316 -15.58 -5.34 -14.52
C GLY A 316 -15.30 -4.53 -13.27
N GLU A 317 -15.03 -3.23 -13.44
CA GLU A 317 -14.85 -2.29 -12.34
C GLU A 317 -15.60 -0.98 -12.61
N ILE A 318 -16.31 -0.51 -11.60
CA ILE A 318 -16.91 0.84 -11.58
C ILE A 318 -16.40 1.52 -10.32
N GLY A 319 -15.91 2.76 -10.46
CA GLY A 319 -15.49 3.58 -9.35
C GLY A 319 -15.95 5.02 -9.50
N HIS A 320 -16.30 5.63 -8.39
CA HIS A 320 -16.66 7.05 -8.30
C HIS A 320 -15.96 7.71 -7.13
N ASP A 321 -15.26 8.79 -7.42
CA ASP A 321 -14.63 9.66 -6.44
C ASP A 321 -15.24 11.05 -6.50
N ARG A 322 -15.46 11.63 -5.31
CA ARG A 322 -15.92 13.00 -5.12
C ARG A 322 -15.05 13.67 -4.06
N VAL A 323 -14.53 14.84 -4.37
CA VAL A 323 -13.79 15.67 -3.43
C VAL A 323 -14.47 17.02 -3.32
N GLU A 324 -14.90 17.38 -2.14
CA GLU A 324 -15.48 18.68 -1.79
C GLU A 324 -14.41 19.51 -1.11
N THR A 325 -14.22 20.73 -1.60
CA THR A 325 -13.34 21.73 -1.01
C THR A 325 -14.08 23.06 -0.88
N GLU A 326 -13.77 23.83 0.13
CA GLU A 326 -14.36 25.17 0.30
C GLU A 326 -13.95 26.13 -0.83
N ALA A 327 -12.69 26.02 -1.28
CA ALA A 327 -12.12 26.97 -2.25
C ALA A 327 -12.58 26.74 -3.70
N ASP A 328 -12.62 25.46 -4.14
CA ASP A 328 -12.77 25.12 -5.57
C ASP A 328 -14.09 24.40 -5.88
N GLY A 329 -14.92 24.17 -4.86
CA GLY A 329 -16.18 23.47 -4.98
C GLY A 329 -16.01 21.94 -5.11
N THR A 330 -16.94 21.27 -5.78
CA THR A 330 -17.00 19.81 -5.85
C THR A 330 -16.33 19.29 -7.11
N ARG A 331 -15.26 18.51 -6.94
CA ARG A 331 -14.59 17.73 -7.99
C ARG A 331 -15.20 16.33 -8.06
N ARG A 332 -15.35 15.75 -9.25
CA ARG A 332 -15.93 14.42 -9.45
C ARG A 332 -15.21 13.69 -10.57
N LEU A 333 -15.00 12.38 -10.36
CA LEU A 333 -14.48 11.43 -11.36
C LEU A 333 -15.27 10.15 -11.27
N SER A 334 -15.80 9.67 -12.39
CA SER A 334 -16.37 8.32 -12.51
C SER A 334 -15.57 7.53 -13.53
N LYS A 335 -15.25 6.29 -13.20
CA LYS A 335 -14.49 5.38 -14.06
C LYS A 335 -15.23 4.06 -14.22
N PHE A 336 -15.25 3.56 -15.44
CA PHE A 336 -15.71 2.21 -15.78
C PHE A 336 -14.61 1.47 -16.54
N THR A 337 -14.40 0.21 -16.20
CA THR A 337 -13.47 -0.66 -16.93
C THR A 337 -14.07 -2.03 -17.15
N ILE A 338 -13.88 -2.58 -18.33
CA ILE A 338 -14.18 -3.96 -18.68
C ILE A 338 -12.92 -4.65 -19.17
N ALA A 339 -12.67 -5.88 -18.69
CA ALA A 339 -11.44 -6.61 -18.97
C ALA A 339 -11.69 -8.12 -19.19
N PRO A 340 -11.81 -8.59 -20.44
CA PRO A 340 -11.58 -9.99 -20.76
C PRO A 340 -10.22 -10.43 -20.22
N THR A 341 -10.19 -11.53 -19.45
CA THR A 341 -9.02 -11.91 -18.65
C THR A 341 -8.74 -13.39 -18.78
N LEU A 342 -7.50 -13.72 -19.10
CA LEU A 342 -6.95 -15.07 -18.96
C LEU A 342 -6.31 -15.21 -17.58
N SER A 343 -6.57 -16.32 -16.87
CA SER A 343 -6.11 -16.58 -15.51
C SER A 343 -5.82 -18.05 -15.30
N VAL A 344 -5.00 -18.38 -14.32
CA VAL A 344 -4.73 -19.78 -13.92
C VAL A 344 -5.90 -20.45 -13.21
N GLY A 345 -6.92 -19.68 -12.84
CA GLY A 345 -8.10 -20.23 -12.16
C GLY A 345 -9.26 -19.23 -12.10
N PRO A 346 -10.46 -19.71 -11.75
CA PRO A 346 -11.69 -18.94 -11.87
C PRO A 346 -11.87 -17.89 -10.78
N GLY A 347 -11.24 -18.04 -9.62
CA GLY A 347 -11.46 -17.17 -8.45
C GLY A 347 -11.00 -15.73 -8.68
N PHE A 348 -11.63 -14.80 -7.95
CA PHE A 348 -11.36 -13.35 -8.05
C PHE A 348 -9.91 -13.00 -7.79
N MET A 349 -9.27 -13.60 -6.80
CA MET A 349 -7.89 -13.33 -6.40
C MET A 349 -6.84 -14.24 -7.07
N LYS A 350 -7.26 -15.14 -7.99
CA LYS A 350 -6.29 -16.04 -8.65
C LYS A 350 -5.42 -15.31 -9.66
N ARG A 351 -4.11 -15.50 -9.52
CA ARG A 351 -3.05 -14.94 -10.37
C ARG A 351 -2.06 -16.05 -10.78
N PRO A 352 -1.32 -15.90 -11.89
CA PRO A 352 -1.24 -14.76 -12.81
C PRO A 352 -2.50 -14.53 -13.64
N GLU A 353 -2.65 -13.27 -14.10
CA GLU A 353 -3.69 -12.84 -15.04
C GLU A 353 -3.08 -12.04 -16.19
N VAL A 354 -3.63 -12.25 -17.39
CA VAL A 354 -3.43 -11.39 -18.57
C VAL A 354 -4.77 -10.79 -18.94
N ARG A 355 -4.83 -9.46 -18.98
CA ARG A 355 -6.05 -8.69 -19.20
C ARG A 355 -5.93 -7.87 -20.46
N LEU A 356 -6.90 -8.00 -21.37
CA LEU A 356 -7.19 -6.94 -22.34
C LEU A 356 -8.23 -6.03 -21.67
N TYR A 357 -8.03 -4.72 -21.65
CA TYR A 357 -8.99 -3.84 -21.00
C TYR A 357 -9.36 -2.65 -21.88
N TYR A 358 -10.60 -2.18 -21.66
CA TYR A 358 -11.08 -0.88 -22.08
C TYR A 358 -11.56 -0.13 -20.84
N THR A 359 -11.03 1.09 -20.65
CA THR A 359 -11.38 1.98 -19.54
C THR A 359 -11.96 3.28 -20.10
N TYR A 360 -13.10 3.70 -19.57
CA TYR A 360 -13.71 4.99 -19.82
C TYR A 360 -13.82 5.76 -18.51
N ALA A 361 -13.47 7.04 -18.55
CA ALA A 361 -13.60 7.94 -17.40
C ALA A 361 -14.29 9.24 -17.80
N ARG A 362 -15.03 9.83 -16.84
CA ARG A 362 -15.69 11.12 -16.97
C ARG A 362 -15.47 11.93 -15.70
N TRP A 363 -15.13 13.19 -15.86
CA TRP A 363 -14.91 14.12 -14.76
C TRP A 363 -15.62 15.45 -15.02
N ASN A 364 -15.65 16.35 -14.03
CA ASN A 364 -16.25 17.65 -14.18
C ASN A 364 -15.19 18.76 -14.33
N ARG A 365 -15.63 19.95 -14.71
CA ARG A 365 -14.77 21.11 -14.94
C ARG A 365 -13.97 21.53 -13.68
N ALA A 366 -14.52 21.34 -12.48
CA ALA A 366 -13.78 21.60 -11.24
C ALA A 366 -12.60 20.65 -11.06
N ALA A 367 -12.78 19.35 -11.38
CA ALA A 367 -11.68 18.37 -11.38
C ALA A 367 -10.61 18.73 -12.42
N GLN A 368 -11.03 19.15 -13.63
CA GLN A 368 -10.09 19.55 -14.68
C GLN A 368 -9.23 20.76 -14.26
N ARG A 369 -9.84 21.80 -13.68
CA ARG A 369 -9.09 23.00 -13.22
C ARG A 369 -8.11 22.69 -12.08
N ALA A 370 -8.45 21.76 -11.21
CA ALA A 370 -7.61 21.36 -10.08
C ALA A 370 -6.53 20.33 -10.45
N ALA A 371 -6.59 19.76 -11.66
CA ALA A 371 -5.67 18.72 -12.10
C ALA A 371 -4.28 19.31 -12.40
N PRO A 372 -3.20 18.63 -11.98
CA PRO A 372 -1.84 19.01 -12.37
C PRO A 372 -1.70 19.09 -13.89
N ALA A 373 -0.98 20.09 -14.39
CA ALA A 373 -0.72 20.23 -15.82
C ALA A 373 -0.11 18.94 -16.41
N GLY A 374 -0.59 18.53 -17.60
CA GLY A 374 -0.16 17.31 -18.27
C GLY A 374 -0.78 16.02 -17.73
N SER A 375 -1.54 16.05 -16.60
CA SER A 375 -2.26 14.88 -16.10
C SER A 375 -3.49 14.57 -16.96
N ALA A 376 -4.01 13.35 -16.86
CA ALA A 376 -5.16 12.88 -17.66
C ALA A 376 -6.39 13.80 -17.59
N LEU A 377 -6.65 14.42 -16.44
CA LEU A 377 -7.83 15.25 -16.23
C LEU A 377 -7.61 16.71 -16.63
N SER A 378 -6.38 17.17 -16.83
CA SER A 378 -6.08 18.57 -17.14
C SER A 378 -6.37 18.92 -18.60
N ALA A 379 -6.64 20.20 -18.87
CA ALA A 379 -6.84 20.71 -20.23
C ALA A 379 -5.55 20.69 -21.09
N SER A 380 -4.39 20.43 -20.47
CA SER A 380 -3.10 20.24 -21.14
C SER A 380 -2.64 18.78 -21.14
N GLY A 381 -3.50 17.83 -20.78
CA GLY A 381 -3.24 16.40 -20.72
C GLY A 381 -3.65 15.68 -22.00
N ALA A 382 -3.67 14.34 -21.92
CA ALA A 382 -3.92 13.46 -23.08
C ALA A 382 -5.33 13.61 -23.71
N PHE A 383 -6.26 14.27 -23.04
CA PHE A 383 -7.66 14.42 -23.50
C PHE A 383 -8.05 15.88 -23.73
N ASP A 384 -7.07 16.78 -23.78
CA ASP A 384 -7.26 18.22 -24.02
C ASP A 384 -8.36 18.83 -23.12
N ASP A 385 -9.25 19.66 -23.68
CA ASP A 385 -10.34 20.31 -22.92
C ASP A 385 -11.57 19.40 -22.71
N ALA A 386 -11.52 18.13 -23.12
CA ALA A 386 -12.60 17.18 -22.88
C ALA A 386 -12.75 16.89 -21.37
N LEU A 387 -13.97 16.55 -20.98
CA LEU A 387 -14.30 16.11 -19.61
C LEU A 387 -14.53 14.60 -19.53
N HIS A 388 -13.99 13.88 -20.46
CA HIS A 388 -13.97 12.42 -20.53
C HIS A 388 -12.76 11.96 -21.32
N GLY A 389 -12.44 10.67 -21.17
CA GLY A 389 -11.39 10.04 -21.93
C GLY A 389 -11.46 8.52 -21.82
N SER A 390 -10.80 7.83 -22.73
CA SER A 390 -10.72 6.37 -22.70
C SER A 390 -9.32 5.86 -22.95
N ASN A 391 -9.04 4.69 -22.38
CA ASN A 391 -7.80 3.94 -22.54
C ASN A 391 -8.11 2.51 -22.98
N ILE A 392 -7.24 1.95 -23.80
CA ILE A 392 -7.23 0.53 -24.14
C ILE A 392 -5.82 -0.02 -23.95
N GLY A 393 -5.71 -1.26 -23.50
CA GLY A 393 -4.39 -1.86 -23.31
C GLY A 393 -4.44 -3.32 -22.90
N VAL A 394 -3.24 -3.86 -22.70
CA VAL A 394 -2.99 -5.20 -22.19
C VAL A 394 -2.15 -5.10 -20.93
N GLN A 395 -2.52 -5.84 -19.87
CA GLN A 395 -1.79 -5.86 -18.61
C GLN A 395 -1.64 -7.29 -18.12
N VAL A 396 -0.46 -7.59 -17.61
CA VAL A 396 -0.16 -8.78 -16.82
C VAL A 396 -0.10 -8.38 -15.35
N GLU A 397 -0.66 -9.18 -14.45
CA GLU A 397 -0.51 -9.04 -13.01
C GLU A 397 -0.30 -10.40 -12.37
N THR A 398 0.70 -10.48 -11.50
CA THR A 398 1.00 -11.71 -10.77
C THR A 398 1.58 -11.43 -9.40
N TRP A 399 1.40 -12.40 -8.49
CA TRP A 399 2.17 -12.54 -7.25
C TRP A 399 2.47 -14.01 -7.04
N TRP A 400 3.56 -14.27 -6.34
CA TRP A 400 4.03 -15.61 -6.02
C TRP A 400 4.76 -15.63 -4.69
N GLY A 401 4.83 -16.81 -4.04
CA GLY A 401 5.36 -16.94 -2.68
C GLY A 401 4.41 -16.33 -1.64
N GLY A 402 4.67 -16.50 -0.38
CA GLY A 402 3.85 -15.98 0.73
C GLY A 402 3.05 -17.04 1.45
#